data_9c3440b5d21cd619b15334d2f1b3602d
#
_entry.id   9c3440b5d21cd619b15334d2f1b3602d
#
_cell.length_a   1.000
_cell.length_b   1.000
_cell.length_c   1.000
_cell.angle_alpha   90.00
_cell.angle_beta   90.00
_cell.angle_gamma   90.00
#
_symmetry.space_group_name_H-M   'P 1'
#
loop_
_entity.id
_entity.type
_entity.pdbx_description
1 polymer ?
#
loop_
_entity_poly.entity_id
_entity_poly.type
_entity_poly.pdbx_seq_one_letter_code
_entity_poly.pdbx_strand_id
1 'polypeptide(L)'
;MAIDLGLLLGKKNPPLIGLDISTSGVKLVELSEAGKNELRLERFASEPLPRGAVVDGNIENIEQVTEAVRRVWKKSGSRAKHVALGMPPASVITKKIILPAGLSEDELEMQVESEANQYIPFALDEVSLDFDVIGPAQNAPEDVEVLIAATRKEKVEDRVAVAEAAGLKPSVMDIESYAARTAIDRITAQLPKGGQGQIVALFQVGAQVTQVSVLLDGQTIYEREQPFGGNQLTQDIVRAYGLSFEDAEAKKKAADLPDGYERELLEPFLENAALEVTRAIQFFFTSTPYTHIDQIFLAGGCAVIPGMVELVAERTKISTSVVSPFKGMQLASSVREKQLRAEAPSYLVACGLAMRRFDR
;
A
#
# COMPACT_ATOMS: atom_id res chain seq x y z
N MET A 1 -13.83 45.76 5.14
CA MET A 1 -13.71 44.46 5.76
C MET A 1 -14.70 43.54 5.06
N ALA A 2 -14.29 42.83 4.04
CA ALA A 2 -15.13 41.80 3.40
C ALA A 2 -14.91 40.51 4.17
N ILE A 3 -15.96 40.00 4.82
CA ILE A 3 -15.94 38.71 5.49
C ILE A 3 -15.94 37.66 4.37
N ASP A 4 -14.86 36.91 4.26
CA ASP A 4 -14.77 35.80 3.30
C ASP A 4 -15.72 34.68 3.79
N LEU A 5 -16.91 34.62 3.16
CA LEU A 5 -17.92 33.58 3.42
C LEU A 5 -17.42 32.14 3.08
N GLY A 6 -16.29 32.02 2.41
CA GLY A 6 -15.67 30.73 2.09
C GLY A 6 -15.08 30.00 3.30
N LEU A 7 -14.73 30.74 4.36
CA LEU A 7 -14.21 30.20 5.63
C LEU A 7 -15.31 29.62 6.55
N LEU A 8 -16.57 30.00 6.34
CA LEU A 8 -17.72 29.52 7.12
C LEU A 8 -18.40 28.27 6.55
N LEU A 9 -18.20 27.99 5.26
CA LEU A 9 -18.57 26.77 4.61
C LEU A 9 -17.28 25.96 4.45
N GLY A 10 -16.95 25.12 5.43
CA GLY A 10 -15.78 24.23 5.36
C GLY A 10 -15.68 23.62 3.97
N LYS A 11 -14.71 24.06 3.19
CA LYS A 11 -14.44 23.50 1.85
C LYS A 11 -14.15 22.02 2.04
N LYS A 12 -15.15 21.17 1.80
CA LYS A 12 -14.92 19.73 1.71
C LYS A 12 -13.92 19.52 0.60
N ASN A 13 -12.84 18.86 0.92
CA ASN A 13 -11.87 18.44 -0.10
C ASN A 13 -12.61 17.72 -1.25
N PRO A 14 -12.26 18.00 -2.50
CA PRO A 14 -12.91 17.34 -3.64
C PRO A 14 -12.84 15.82 -3.50
N PRO A 15 -13.78 15.08 -4.11
CA PRO A 15 -13.68 13.63 -4.15
C PRO A 15 -12.33 13.19 -4.71
N LEU A 16 -11.63 12.33 -3.97
CA LEU A 16 -10.29 11.83 -4.31
C LEU A 16 -10.37 10.31 -4.50
N ILE A 17 -9.78 9.83 -5.58
CA ILE A 17 -9.61 8.42 -5.88
C ILE A 17 -8.24 7.98 -5.36
N GLY A 18 -8.17 6.89 -4.61
CA GLY A 18 -6.93 6.18 -4.38
C GLY A 18 -6.68 5.21 -5.54
N LEU A 19 -5.57 5.37 -6.24
CA LEU A 19 -5.19 4.56 -7.39
C LEU A 19 -3.86 3.85 -7.13
N ASP A 20 -3.92 2.54 -6.93
CA ASP A 20 -2.77 1.65 -6.77
C ASP A 20 -2.43 1.03 -8.13
N ILE A 21 -1.22 1.29 -8.61
CA ILE A 21 -0.66 0.72 -9.86
C ILE A 21 0.42 -0.29 -9.45
N SER A 22 0.05 -1.55 -9.34
CA SER A 22 0.93 -2.64 -8.96
C SER A 22 1.37 -3.49 -10.18
N THR A 23 2.29 -4.42 -9.97
CA THR A 23 2.82 -5.30 -11.04
C THR A 23 1.75 -6.11 -11.76
N SER A 24 0.69 -6.53 -11.07
CA SER A 24 -0.34 -7.43 -11.62
C SER A 24 -1.64 -6.74 -12.01
N GLY A 25 -1.81 -5.46 -11.67
CA GLY A 25 -3.06 -4.77 -11.94
C GLY A 25 -3.15 -3.39 -11.33
N VAL A 26 -4.19 -2.70 -11.72
CA VAL A 26 -4.56 -1.38 -11.20
C VAL A 26 -5.79 -1.53 -10.32
N LYS A 27 -5.79 -0.90 -9.14
CA LYS A 27 -6.91 -0.90 -8.20
C LYS A 27 -7.32 0.52 -7.86
N LEU A 28 -8.61 0.72 -7.77
CA LEU A 28 -9.23 2.02 -7.52
C LEU A 28 -10.17 1.92 -6.32
N VAL A 29 -10.07 2.90 -5.42
CA VAL A 29 -10.98 3.08 -4.30
C VAL A 29 -11.42 4.54 -4.22
N GLU A 30 -12.71 4.76 -3.99
CA GLU A 30 -13.28 6.07 -3.66
C GLU A 30 -14.00 6.00 -2.32
N LEU A 31 -13.65 6.90 -1.40
CA LEU A 31 -14.23 7.00 -0.08
C LEU A 31 -14.96 8.32 0.12
N SER A 32 -15.95 8.31 1.01
CA SER A 32 -16.61 9.51 1.50
C SER A 32 -16.77 9.49 3.03
N GLU A 33 -17.07 10.63 3.63
CA GLU A 33 -17.51 10.70 5.02
C GLU A 33 -18.98 10.29 5.13
N ALA A 34 -19.28 9.35 6.03
CA ALA A 34 -20.64 8.91 6.33
C ALA A 34 -21.21 9.55 7.62
N GLY A 35 -20.34 10.15 8.44
CA GLY A 35 -20.64 10.77 9.70
C GLY A 35 -19.36 11.29 10.36
N LYS A 36 -19.43 11.69 11.61
CA LYS A 36 -18.25 12.13 12.36
C LYS A 36 -17.31 10.94 12.55
N ASN A 37 -16.15 10.98 11.91
CA ASN A 37 -15.12 9.93 11.91
C ASN A 37 -15.57 8.58 11.30
N GLU A 38 -16.66 8.54 10.54
CA GLU A 38 -17.08 7.34 9.82
C GLU A 38 -16.81 7.48 8.33
N LEU A 39 -16.21 6.46 7.74
CA LEU A 39 -15.95 6.38 6.32
C LEU A 39 -16.96 5.47 5.63
N ARG A 40 -17.22 5.79 4.37
CA ARG A 40 -18.05 4.99 3.48
C ARG A 40 -17.30 4.66 2.20
N LEU A 41 -17.31 3.39 1.83
CA LEU A 41 -16.83 2.94 0.54
C LEU A 41 -17.87 3.27 -0.53
N GLU A 42 -17.55 4.21 -1.40
CA GLU A 42 -18.40 4.63 -2.52
C GLU A 42 -18.22 3.74 -3.74
N ARG A 43 -16.96 3.49 -4.11
CA ARG A 43 -16.57 2.73 -5.30
C ARG A 43 -15.30 1.94 -5.05
N PHE A 44 -15.20 0.80 -5.68
CA PHE A 44 -13.96 0.05 -5.84
C PHE A 44 -13.97 -0.69 -7.17
N ALA A 45 -12.81 -0.86 -7.77
CA ALA A 45 -12.64 -1.65 -8.98
C ALA A 45 -11.18 -2.10 -9.12
N SER A 46 -10.97 -3.18 -9.84
CA SER A 46 -9.65 -3.64 -10.26
C SER A 46 -9.62 -3.96 -11.74
N GLU A 47 -8.47 -3.82 -12.35
CA GLU A 47 -8.19 -4.19 -13.73
C GLU A 47 -6.81 -4.85 -13.82
N PRO A 48 -6.69 -6.02 -14.45
CA PRO A 48 -5.39 -6.67 -14.60
C PRO A 48 -4.48 -5.88 -15.54
N LEU A 49 -3.18 -5.96 -15.31
CA LEU A 49 -2.14 -5.48 -16.21
C LEU A 49 -1.51 -6.63 -16.99
N PRO A 50 -1.15 -6.41 -18.25
CA PRO A 50 -0.33 -7.34 -19.00
C PRO A 50 1.02 -7.54 -18.29
N ARG A 51 1.57 -8.73 -18.42
CA ARG A 51 2.89 -9.04 -17.87
C ARG A 51 3.96 -8.14 -18.48
N GLY A 52 4.83 -7.57 -17.65
CA GLY A 52 5.88 -6.67 -18.09
C GLY A 52 5.46 -5.21 -18.27
N ALA A 53 4.18 -4.86 -18.10
CA ALA A 53 3.75 -3.46 -18.14
C ALA A 53 4.27 -2.65 -16.94
N VAL A 54 4.42 -3.32 -15.79
CA VAL A 54 5.10 -2.80 -14.59
C VAL A 54 6.08 -3.86 -14.11
N VAL A 55 7.34 -3.49 -13.92
CA VAL A 55 8.43 -4.36 -13.47
C VAL A 55 9.16 -3.69 -12.31
N ASP A 56 9.29 -4.37 -11.19
CA ASP A 56 9.94 -3.87 -9.99
C ASP A 56 9.43 -2.46 -9.57
N GLY A 57 8.12 -2.28 -9.73
CA GLY A 57 7.43 -1.02 -9.45
C GLY A 57 7.61 0.09 -10.50
N ASN A 58 8.41 -0.12 -11.55
CA ASN A 58 8.59 0.83 -12.64
C ASN A 58 7.56 0.59 -13.76
N ILE A 59 7.04 1.67 -14.32
CA ILE A 59 6.14 1.60 -15.47
C ILE A 59 6.98 1.42 -16.74
N GLU A 60 6.98 0.21 -17.30
CA GLU A 60 7.73 -0.11 -18.53
C GLU A 60 6.92 0.15 -19.81
N ASN A 61 5.57 0.14 -19.68
CA ASN A 61 4.68 0.40 -20.80
C ASN A 61 3.55 1.36 -20.39
N ILE A 62 3.81 2.65 -20.61
CA ILE A 62 2.88 3.74 -20.26
C ILE A 62 1.52 3.56 -20.93
N GLU A 63 1.47 3.13 -22.20
CA GLU A 63 0.22 2.98 -22.94
C GLU A 63 -0.67 1.88 -22.36
N GLN A 64 -0.10 0.71 -22.06
CA GLN A 64 -0.85 -0.40 -21.46
C GLN A 64 -1.36 -0.06 -20.05
N VAL A 65 -0.54 0.62 -19.25
CA VAL A 65 -0.95 1.05 -17.91
C VAL A 65 -2.01 2.14 -17.99
N THR A 66 -1.87 3.13 -18.87
CA THR A 66 -2.89 4.17 -19.12
C THR A 66 -4.23 3.56 -19.50
N GLU A 67 -4.23 2.59 -20.40
CA GLU A 67 -5.47 1.93 -20.83
C GLU A 67 -6.12 1.14 -19.69
N ALA A 68 -5.33 0.48 -18.85
CA ALA A 68 -5.84 -0.20 -17.65
C ALA A 68 -6.44 0.80 -16.63
N VAL A 69 -5.80 1.97 -16.44
CA VAL A 69 -6.32 3.06 -15.60
C VAL A 69 -7.65 3.58 -16.15
N ARG A 70 -7.77 3.79 -17.46
CA ARG A 70 -9.05 4.18 -18.09
C ARG A 70 -10.14 3.14 -17.84
N ARG A 71 -9.82 1.85 -18.04
CA ARG A 71 -10.77 0.76 -17.84
C ARG A 71 -11.22 0.64 -16.40
N VAL A 72 -10.30 0.69 -15.41
CA VAL A 72 -10.65 0.59 -14.00
C VAL A 72 -11.50 1.79 -13.56
N TRP A 73 -11.18 3.01 -14.01
CA TRP A 73 -11.96 4.19 -13.71
C TRP A 73 -13.38 4.10 -14.29
N LYS A 74 -13.51 3.73 -15.56
CA LYS A 74 -14.82 3.49 -16.20
C LYS A 74 -15.63 2.39 -15.48
N LYS A 75 -14.98 1.28 -15.15
CA LYS A 75 -15.58 0.12 -14.46
C LYS A 75 -16.07 0.47 -13.06
N SER A 76 -15.36 1.35 -12.34
CA SER A 76 -15.75 1.81 -11.00
C SER A 76 -17.04 2.65 -11.02
N GLY A 77 -17.34 3.33 -12.13
CA GLY A 77 -18.43 4.29 -12.23
C GLY A 77 -18.20 5.57 -11.42
N SER A 78 -16.97 5.83 -10.97
CA SER A 78 -16.61 7.07 -10.29
C SER A 78 -16.67 8.27 -11.25
N ARG A 79 -17.09 9.41 -10.72
CA ARG A 79 -17.06 10.72 -11.39
C ARG A 79 -15.94 11.61 -10.86
N ALA A 80 -15.27 11.19 -9.82
CA ALA A 80 -14.12 11.91 -9.29
C ALA A 80 -12.97 11.88 -10.30
N LYS A 81 -12.26 12.99 -10.40
CA LYS A 81 -11.10 13.14 -11.30
C LYS A 81 -9.80 13.30 -10.55
N HIS A 82 -9.84 13.84 -9.33
CA HIS A 82 -8.64 13.95 -8.50
C HIS A 82 -8.20 12.58 -8.03
N VAL A 83 -6.89 12.33 -8.10
CA VAL A 83 -6.32 11.02 -7.78
C VAL A 83 -5.09 11.15 -6.87
N ALA A 84 -5.04 10.28 -5.87
CA ALA A 84 -3.83 9.98 -5.12
C ALA A 84 -3.16 8.75 -5.71
N LEU A 85 -1.87 8.85 -6.00
CA LEU A 85 -1.01 7.81 -6.57
C LEU A 85 0.00 7.34 -5.53
N GLY A 86 0.44 6.09 -5.64
CA GLY A 86 1.46 5.52 -4.78
C GLY A 86 2.81 5.36 -5.49
N MET A 87 3.90 5.63 -4.78
CA MET A 87 5.26 5.27 -5.17
C MET A 87 5.66 3.97 -4.46
N PRO A 88 6.24 2.99 -5.17
CA PRO A 88 6.78 1.79 -4.53
C PRO A 88 7.84 2.14 -3.50
N PRO A 89 7.85 1.54 -2.30
CA PRO A 89 8.83 1.85 -1.25
C PRO A 89 10.27 1.69 -1.73
N ALA A 90 10.56 0.68 -2.56
CA ALA A 90 11.88 0.45 -3.14
C ALA A 90 12.38 1.60 -4.06
N SER A 91 11.48 2.46 -4.53
CA SER A 91 11.81 3.62 -5.37
C SER A 91 11.98 4.91 -4.57
N VAL A 92 11.75 4.89 -3.27
CA VAL A 92 11.78 6.08 -2.41
C VAL A 92 12.85 5.93 -1.33
N ILE A 93 13.71 6.92 -1.21
CA ILE A 93 14.65 7.03 -0.11
C ILE A 93 13.97 7.82 0.99
N THR A 94 13.82 7.22 2.17
CA THR A 94 13.31 7.91 3.36
C THR A 94 14.41 8.01 4.41
N LYS A 95 14.52 9.16 5.07
CA LYS A 95 15.51 9.39 6.13
C LYS A 95 14.91 10.30 7.19
N LYS A 96 15.11 9.94 8.45
CA LYS A 96 14.86 10.82 9.58
C LYS A 96 16.14 11.57 9.91
N ILE A 97 16.03 12.88 10.06
CA ILE A 97 17.09 13.79 10.48
C ILE A 97 16.64 14.59 11.69
N ILE A 98 17.58 15.18 12.41
CA ILE A 98 17.32 16.06 13.55
C ILE A 98 17.77 17.46 13.16
N LEU A 99 16.88 18.43 13.29
CA LEU A 99 17.13 19.84 12.98
C LEU A 99 16.71 20.72 14.17
N PRO A 100 17.30 21.92 14.34
CA PRO A 100 16.86 22.87 15.37
C PRO A 100 15.38 23.20 15.26
N ALA A 101 14.67 23.24 16.39
CA ALA A 101 13.30 23.71 16.44
C ALA A 101 13.24 25.24 16.21
N GLY A 102 12.10 25.70 15.67
CA GLY A 102 11.84 27.13 15.49
C GLY A 102 12.45 27.77 14.24
N LEU A 103 12.97 26.96 13.32
CA LEU A 103 13.33 27.42 11.98
C LEU A 103 12.05 27.85 11.22
N SER A 104 12.19 28.89 10.39
CA SER A 104 11.16 29.23 9.40
C SER A 104 11.07 28.14 8.32
N GLU A 105 9.98 28.09 7.58
CA GLU A 105 9.77 27.11 6.50
C GLU A 105 10.91 27.17 5.47
N ASP A 106 11.31 28.36 5.05
CA ASP A 106 12.43 28.56 4.10
C ASP A 106 13.78 28.08 4.66
N GLU A 107 14.06 28.33 5.96
CA GLU A 107 15.29 27.85 6.62
C GLU A 107 15.28 26.33 6.76
N LEU A 108 14.12 25.76 7.06
CA LEU A 108 13.95 24.31 7.18
C LEU A 108 14.17 23.63 5.83
N GLU A 109 13.60 24.18 4.75
CA GLU A 109 13.80 23.70 3.38
C GLU A 109 15.27 23.69 2.98
N MET A 110 15.98 24.81 3.20
CA MET A 110 17.42 24.89 2.92
C MET A 110 18.25 23.88 3.71
N GLN A 111 17.91 23.64 4.99
CA GLN A 111 18.62 22.66 5.79
C GLN A 111 18.32 21.23 5.37
N VAL A 112 17.05 20.93 5.04
CA VAL A 112 16.64 19.65 4.50
C VAL A 112 17.35 19.35 3.18
N GLU A 113 17.43 20.30 2.25
CA GLU A 113 18.17 20.12 1.00
C GLU A 113 19.67 19.85 1.24
N SER A 114 20.28 20.60 2.16
CA SER A 114 21.69 20.40 2.53
C SER A 114 21.96 19.02 3.11
N GLU A 115 21.10 18.56 4.02
CA GLU A 115 21.20 17.23 4.61
C GLU A 115 20.87 16.13 3.58
N ALA A 116 19.82 16.31 2.77
CA ALA A 116 19.41 15.38 1.75
C ALA A 116 20.54 15.07 0.76
N ASN A 117 21.33 16.07 0.39
CA ASN A 117 22.48 15.92 -0.52
C ASN A 117 23.57 14.95 0.00
N GLN A 118 23.61 14.66 1.31
CA GLN A 118 24.54 13.70 1.88
C GLN A 118 24.07 12.25 1.76
N TYR A 119 22.78 12.01 1.62
CA TYR A 119 22.17 10.67 1.64
C TYR A 119 21.58 10.25 0.30
N ILE A 120 21.22 11.22 -0.56
CA ILE A 120 20.63 10.93 -1.86
C ILE A 120 21.76 10.73 -2.89
N PRO A 121 21.85 9.55 -3.54
CA PRO A 121 22.93 9.24 -4.49
C PRO A 121 22.68 9.82 -5.90
N PHE A 122 21.82 10.84 -6.02
CA PHE A 122 21.43 11.50 -7.27
C PHE A 122 21.55 13.01 -7.09
N ALA A 123 21.68 13.74 -8.22
CA ALA A 123 21.64 15.20 -8.19
C ALA A 123 20.24 15.68 -7.75
N LEU A 124 20.16 16.68 -6.87
CA LEU A 124 18.88 17.15 -6.31
C LEU A 124 17.91 17.69 -7.38
N ASP A 125 18.42 18.20 -8.49
CA ASP A 125 17.61 18.64 -9.63
C ASP A 125 16.94 17.49 -10.39
N GLU A 126 17.43 16.24 -10.24
CA GLU A 126 16.82 15.01 -10.78
C GLU A 126 15.84 14.35 -9.80
N VAL A 127 15.67 14.89 -8.58
CA VAL A 127 14.90 14.28 -7.49
C VAL A 127 13.67 15.11 -7.16
N SER A 128 12.55 14.43 -6.92
CA SER A 128 11.41 14.97 -6.19
C SER A 128 11.68 14.73 -4.71
N LEU A 129 11.82 15.79 -3.95
CA LEU A 129 12.11 15.82 -2.52
C LEU A 129 10.92 16.43 -1.78
N ASP A 130 10.53 15.83 -0.67
CA ASP A 130 9.53 16.34 0.25
C ASP A 130 9.94 16.02 1.69
N PHE A 131 9.42 16.77 2.66
CA PHE A 131 9.72 16.53 4.06
C PHE A 131 8.54 16.86 4.97
N ASP A 132 8.53 16.26 6.16
CA ASP A 132 7.53 16.50 7.19
C ASP A 132 8.18 16.56 8.58
N VAL A 133 7.74 17.48 9.42
CA VAL A 133 8.18 17.60 10.81
C VAL A 133 7.37 16.63 11.68
N ILE A 134 8.01 15.54 12.10
CA ILE A 134 7.34 14.48 12.90
C ILE A 134 7.02 14.99 14.31
N GLY A 135 7.92 15.74 14.93
CA GLY A 135 7.77 16.27 16.28
C GLY A 135 9.10 16.50 16.99
N PRO A 136 9.09 16.76 18.32
CA PRO A 136 10.30 16.96 19.09
C PRO A 136 11.20 15.73 19.05
N ALA A 137 12.51 15.94 18.95
CA ALA A 137 13.49 14.86 19.03
C ALA A 137 13.52 14.23 20.44
N GLN A 138 13.60 12.89 20.52
CA GLN A 138 13.45 12.16 21.79
C GLN A 138 14.43 12.59 22.90
N ASN A 139 15.66 12.98 22.53
CA ASN A 139 16.72 13.29 23.50
C ASN A 139 17.18 14.76 23.46
N ALA A 140 16.51 15.60 22.66
CA ALA A 140 16.86 17.01 22.46
C ALA A 140 15.55 17.81 22.22
N PRO A 141 14.89 18.30 23.30
CA PRO A 141 13.60 19.00 23.17
C PRO A 141 13.68 20.31 22.38
N GLU A 142 14.88 20.89 22.22
CA GLU A 142 15.17 22.05 21.39
C GLU A 142 15.30 21.73 19.89
N ASP A 143 15.28 20.44 19.54
CA ASP A 143 15.38 19.96 18.17
C ASP A 143 14.07 19.26 17.74
N VAL A 144 13.87 19.14 16.44
CA VAL A 144 12.75 18.42 15.82
C VAL A 144 13.26 17.27 14.95
N GLU A 145 12.52 16.17 14.96
CA GLU A 145 12.73 15.08 14.03
C GLU A 145 11.97 15.39 12.74
N VAL A 146 12.69 15.39 11.62
CA VAL A 146 12.16 15.65 10.27
C VAL A 146 12.31 14.39 9.42
N LEU A 147 11.24 13.95 8.79
CA LEU A 147 11.27 12.88 7.81
C LEU A 147 11.50 13.49 6.42
N ILE A 148 12.51 13.01 5.74
CA ILE A 148 12.77 13.32 4.33
C ILE A 148 12.31 12.14 3.49
N ALA A 149 11.63 12.42 2.37
CA ALA A 149 11.28 11.46 1.35
C ALA A 149 11.77 11.96 -0.02
N ALA A 150 12.47 11.11 -0.75
CA ALA A 150 13.05 11.48 -2.03
C ALA A 150 12.94 10.34 -3.05
N THR A 151 12.59 10.67 -4.28
CA THR A 151 12.55 9.74 -5.41
C THR A 151 12.97 10.43 -6.69
N ARG A 152 13.35 9.68 -7.72
CA ARG A 152 13.68 10.27 -9.02
C ARG A 152 12.45 10.92 -9.65
N LYS A 153 12.60 12.13 -10.21
CA LYS A 153 11.53 12.87 -10.89
C LYS A 153 10.86 12.05 -12.00
N GLU A 154 11.66 11.36 -12.83
CA GLU A 154 11.15 10.53 -13.92
C GLU A 154 10.09 9.52 -13.46
N LYS A 155 10.27 8.91 -12.27
CA LYS A 155 9.34 7.90 -11.74
C LYS A 155 8.02 8.52 -11.28
N VAL A 156 8.05 9.74 -10.76
CA VAL A 156 6.87 10.53 -10.44
C VAL A 156 6.16 10.93 -11.74
N GLU A 157 6.92 11.45 -12.70
CA GLU A 157 6.41 11.92 -14.00
C GLU A 157 5.72 10.80 -14.79
N ASP A 158 6.25 9.57 -14.79
CA ASP A 158 5.61 8.41 -15.42
C ASP A 158 4.22 8.12 -14.85
N ARG A 159 4.07 8.16 -13.51
CA ARG A 159 2.78 7.96 -12.86
C ARG A 159 1.80 9.09 -13.11
N VAL A 160 2.30 10.32 -13.08
CA VAL A 160 1.54 11.52 -13.43
C VAL A 160 1.06 11.43 -14.87
N ALA A 161 1.95 11.13 -15.81
CA ALA A 161 1.64 11.02 -17.25
C ALA A 161 0.56 9.94 -17.51
N VAL A 162 0.66 8.78 -16.86
CA VAL A 162 -0.37 7.73 -16.96
C VAL A 162 -1.74 8.22 -16.48
N ALA A 163 -1.79 8.89 -15.33
CA ALA A 163 -3.06 9.38 -14.79
C ALA A 163 -3.67 10.49 -15.65
N GLU A 164 -2.86 11.45 -16.09
CA GLU A 164 -3.30 12.54 -16.97
C GLU A 164 -3.77 12.03 -18.33
N ALA A 165 -3.02 11.11 -18.95
CA ALA A 165 -3.40 10.49 -20.21
C ALA A 165 -4.69 9.66 -20.06
N ALA A 166 -5.00 9.14 -18.87
CA ALA A 166 -6.29 8.50 -18.58
C ALA A 166 -7.42 9.49 -18.35
N GLY A 167 -7.15 10.82 -18.24
CA GLY A 167 -8.13 11.87 -18.00
C GLY A 167 -8.39 12.18 -16.52
N LEU A 168 -7.49 11.72 -15.64
CA LEU A 168 -7.46 12.01 -14.21
C LEU A 168 -6.55 13.19 -13.90
N LYS A 169 -6.66 13.73 -12.68
CA LYS A 169 -5.85 14.86 -12.19
C LYS A 169 -5.06 14.37 -10.97
N PRO A 170 -3.77 14.08 -11.10
CA PRO A 170 -2.91 13.79 -9.97
C PRO A 170 -2.92 14.95 -8.96
N SER A 171 -3.20 14.65 -7.71
CA SER A 171 -3.32 15.65 -6.64
C SER A 171 -2.44 15.31 -5.45
N VAL A 172 -2.13 14.02 -5.27
CA VAL A 172 -1.29 13.50 -4.19
C VAL A 172 -0.39 12.42 -4.76
N MET A 173 0.88 12.46 -4.42
CA MET A 173 1.83 11.36 -4.58
C MET A 173 2.25 10.91 -3.18
N ASP A 174 1.94 9.67 -2.83
CA ASP A 174 2.24 9.09 -1.52
C ASP A 174 3.19 7.89 -1.67
N ILE A 175 3.70 7.37 -0.58
CA ILE A 175 4.44 6.12 -0.55
C ILE A 175 3.47 4.98 -0.24
N GLU A 176 3.51 3.89 -1.02
CA GLU A 176 2.57 2.77 -0.88
C GLU A 176 2.57 2.16 0.52
N SER A 177 3.73 2.09 1.19
CA SER A 177 3.81 1.59 2.57
C SER A 177 3.14 2.55 3.57
N TYR A 178 3.22 3.86 3.37
CA TYR A 178 2.54 4.84 4.23
C TYR A 178 1.04 4.83 4.01
N ALA A 179 0.60 4.73 2.76
CA ALA A 179 -0.81 4.52 2.45
C ALA A 179 -1.34 3.23 3.09
N ALA A 180 -0.60 2.12 2.98
CA ALA A 180 -0.98 0.86 3.63
C ALA A 180 -1.05 1.00 5.15
N ARG A 181 -0.10 1.70 5.78
CA ARG A 181 -0.10 2.01 7.22
C ARG A 181 -1.35 2.78 7.60
N THR A 182 -1.70 3.86 6.90
CA THR A 182 -2.92 4.64 7.17
C THR A 182 -4.18 3.78 7.15
N ALA A 183 -4.26 2.81 6.23
CA ALA A 183 -5.39 1.88 6.19
C ALA A 183 -5.35 0.85 7.33
N ILE A 184 -4.17 0.35 7.71
CA ILE A 184 -4.03 -0.65 8.78
C ILE A 184 -4.25 -0.05 10.15
N ASP A 185 -3.89 1.21 10.40
CA ASP A 185 -4.09 1.91 11.67
C ASP A 185 -5.56 1.96 12.07
N ARG A 186 -6.48 2.08 11.11
CA ARG A 186 -7.92 1.95 11.37
C ARG A 186 -8.33 0.55 11.84
N ILE A 187 -7.61 -0.48 11.42
CA ILE A 187 -7.90 -1.87 11.79
C ILE A 187 -7.30 -2.16 13.15
N THR A 188 -6.06 -1.73 13.39
CA THR A 188 -5.40 -1.87 14.69
C THR A 188 -6.14 -1.12 15.79
N ALA A 189 -6.70 0.05 15.50
CA ALA A 189 -7.55 0.79 16.44
C ALA A 189 -8.82 0.02 16.89
N GLN A 190 -9.22 -1.04 16.17
CA GLN A 190 -10.33 -1.92 16.55
C GLN A 190 -9.88 -3.11 17.41
N LEU A 191 -8.59 -3.30 17.60
CA LEU A 191 -8.04 -4.32 18.52
C LEU A 191 -8.30 -3.94 19.99
N PRO A 192 -8.16 -4.90 20.91
CA PRO A 192 -8.28 -4.61 22.35
C PRO A 192 -7.38 -3.44 22.75
N LYS A 193 -7.89 -2.54 23.57
CA LYS A 193 -7.21 -1.29 24.00
C LYS A 193 -6.78 -0.37 22.84
N GLY A 194 -7.44 -0.46 21.66
CA GLY A 194 -7.06 0.32 20.49
C GLY A 194 -5.74 -0.11 19.86
N GLY A 195 -5.26 -1.33 20.14
CA GLY A 195 -3.95 -1.83 19.67
C GLY A 195 -2.74 -1.20 20.38
N GLN A 196 -2.95 -0.40 21.45
CA GLN A 196 -1.89 0.28 22.13
C GLN A 196 -0.88 -0.70 22.77
N GLY A 197 0.41 -0.47 22.49
CA GLY A 197 1.51 -1.31 22.95
C GLY A 197 1.62 -2.67 22.23
N GLN A 198 0.78 -2.92 21.20
CA GLN A 198 0.85 -4.16 20.42
C GLN A 198 1.80 -4.04 19.24
N ILE A 199 2.63 -5.05 19.06
CA ILE A 199 3.49 -5.19 17.87
C ILE A 199 2.74 -6.01 16.82
N VAL A 200 2.40 -5.36 15.73
CA VAL A 200 1.62 -5.92 14.63
C VAL A 200 2.50 -6.07 13.40
N ALA A 201 2.59 -7.28 12.84
CA ALA A 201 3.27 -7.51 11.57
C ALA A 201 2.25 -7.58 10.43
N LEU A 202 2.43 -6.74 9.41
CA LEU A 202 1.65 -6.74 8.18
C LEU A 202 2.47 -7.37 7.06
N PHE A 203 1.94 -8.43 6.46
CA PHE A 203 2.48 -9.08 5.27
C PHE A 203 1.55 -8.83 4.08
N GLN A 204 1.97 -8.00 3.15
CA GLN A 204 1.25 -7.78 1.90
C GLN A 204 1.81 -8.69 0.82
N VAL A 205 1.22 -9.88 0.66
CA VAL A 205 1.66 -10.89 -0.29
C VAL A 205 1.09 -10.56 -1.68
N GLY A 206 1.95 -9.95 -2.50
CA GLY A 206 1.63 -9.49 -3.86
C GLY A 206 1.82 -10.58 -4.92
N ALA A 207 1.94 -10.14 -6.16
CA ALA A 207 2.20 -11.04 -7.29
C ALA A 207 3.68 -11.46 -7.38
N GLN A 208 4.62 -10.53 -7.23
CA GLN A 208 6.07 -10.77 -7.32
C GLN A 208 6.77 -10.67 -5.98
N VAL A 209 6.35 -9.72 -5.16
CA VAL A 209 7.00 -9.39 -3.90
C VAL A 209 6.02 -9.44 -2.74
N THR A 210 6.54 -9.67 -1.55
CA THR A 210 5.86 -9.52 -0.27
C THR A 210 6.46 -8.34 0.46
N GLN A 211 5.64 -7.31 0.72
CA GLN A 211 6.01 -6.22 1.60
C GLN A 211 5.74 -6.61 3.05
N VAL A 212 6.74 -6.42 3.91
CA VAL A 212 6.67 -6.69 5.34
C VAL A 212 6.83 -5.38 6.08
N SER A 213 5.84 -5.03 6.90
CA SER A 213 5.91 -3.86 7.78
C SER A 213 5.56 -4.30 9.20
N VAL A 214 6.40 -3.95 10.18
CA VAL A 214 6.09 -4.18 11.60
C VAL A 214 5.78 -2.83 12.24
N LEU A 215 4.66 -2.77 12.94
CA LEU A 215 4.08 -1.55 13.49
C LEU A 215 3.99 -1.65 15.01
N LEU A 216 4.28 -0.56 15.70
CA LEU A 216 4.05 -0.36 17.12
C LEU A 216 3.43 1.04 17.30
N ASP A 217 2.26 1.12 17.92
CA ASP A 217 1.54 2.37 18.19
C ASP A 217 1.40 3.28 16.94
N GLY A 218 1.07 2.68 15.78
CA GLY A 218 0.93 3.41 14.51
C GLY A 218 2.25 3.83 13.84
N GLN A 219 3.40 3.48 14.45
CA GLN A 219 4.71 3.77 13.87
C GLN A 219 5.31 2.51 13.24
N THR A 220 5.89 2.67 12.04
CA THR A 220 6.64 1.60 11.40
C THR A 220 8.01 1.47 12.11
N ILE A 221 8.25 0.32 12.76
CA ILE A 221 9.51 0.01 13.46
C ILE A 221 10.42 -0.91 12.64
N TYR A 222 9.90 -1.52 11.59
CA TYR A 222 10.65 -2.35 10.66
C TYR A 222 9.92 -2.44 9.32
N GLU A 223 10.67 -2.40 8.23
CA GLU A 223 10.15 -2.55 6.88
C GLU A 223 11.12 -3.35 6.01
N ARG A 224 10.59 -4.24 5.18
CA ARG A 224 11.38 -5.05 4.25
C ARG A 224 10.54 -5.53 3.09
N GLU A 225 11.16 -5.68 1.93
CA GLU A 225 10.62 -6.38 0.77
C GLU A 225 11.29 -7.75 0.60
N GLN A 226 10.50 -8.75 0.23
CA GLN A 226 10.96 -10.10 -0.08
C GLN A 226 10.52 -10.51 -1.49
N PRO A 227 11.39 -11.14 -2.29
CA PRO A 227 11.07 -11.61 -3.64
C PRO A 227 10.23 -12.91 -3.60
N PHE A 228 9.05 -12.83 -2.99
CA PHE A 228 8.08 -13.92 -2.89
C PHE A 228 6.69 -13.40 -3.21
N GLY A 229 5.93 -14.12 -4.06
CA GLY A 229 4.56 -13.74 -4.41
C GLY A 229 3.84 -14.79 -5.26
N GLY A 230 2.58 -14.51 -5.58
CA GLY A 230 1.65 -15.43 -6.24
C GLY A 230 2.05 -15.85 -7.66
N ASN A 231 2.96 -15.12 -8.31
CA ASN A 231 3.48 -15.49 -9.63
C ASN A 231 4.30 -16.77 -9.59
N GLN A 232 4.86 -17.16 -8.44
CA GLN A 232 5.56 -18.44 -8.29
C GLN A 232 4.56 -19.60 -8.49
N LEU A 233 3.40 -19.55 -7.81
CA LEU A 233 2.35 -20.54 -7.98
C LEU A 233 1.81 -20.56 -9.42
N THR A 234 1.59 -19.38 -10.03
CA THR A 234 1.15 -19.30 -11.42
C THR A 234 2.17 -19.92 -12.37
N GLN A 235 3.47 -19.71 -12.14
CA GLN A 235 4.54 -20.28 -12.93
C GLN A 235 4.62 -21.82 -12.79
N ASP A 236 4.33 -22.33 -11.58
CA ASP A 236 4.25 -23.78 -11.34
C ASP A 236 3.07 -24.40 -12.10
N ILE A 237 1.92 -23.74 -12.12
CA ILE A 237 0.74 -24.14 -12.90
C ILE A 237 1.07 -24.15 -14.42
N VAL A 238 1.75 -23.10 -14.92
CA VAL A 238 2.23 -23.03 -16.32
C VAL A 238 3.07 -24.26 -16.65
N ARG A 239 4.05 -24.58 -15.80
CA ARG A 239 4.96 -25.72 -16.01
C ARG A 239 4.27 -27.08 -15.93
N ALA A 240 3.37 -27.25 -14.98
CA ALA A 240 2.67 -28.51 -14.74
C ALA A 240 1.65 -28.84 -15.83
N TYR A 241 0.94 -27.82 -16.34
CA TYR A 241 -0.21 -28.04 -17.24
C TYR A 241 -0.01 -27.49 -18.65
N GLY A 242 1.15 -26.89 -18.97
CA GLY A 242 1.42 -26.35 -20.31
C GLY A 242 0.53 -25.20 -20.74
N LEU A 243 -0.01 -24.43 -19.76
CA LEU A 243 -0.89 -23.29 -20.01
C LEU A 243 -0.08 -22.02 -20.30
N SER A 244 -0.73 -21.02 -20.94
CA SER A 244 -0.21 -19.66 -20.93
C SER A 244 -0.22 -19.11 -19.49
N PHE A 245 0.56 -18.06 -19.22
CA PHE A 245 0.57 -17.44 -17.89
C PHE A 245 -0.80 -16.83 -17.56
N GLU A 246 -1.43 -16.21 -18.53
CA GLU A 246 -2.74 -15.59 -18.44
C GLU A 246 -3.85 -16.63 -18.16
N ASP A 247 -3.82 -17.76 -18.85
CA ASP A 247 -4.78 -18.87 -18.62
C ASP A 247 -4.56 -19.51 -17.24
N ALA A 248 -3.30 -19.71 -16.85
CA ALA A 248 -2.95 -20.24 -15.53
C ALA A 248 -3.44 -19.32 -14.41
N GLU A 249 -3.26 -17.99 -14.56
CA GLU A 249 -3.74 -17.00 -13.60
C GLU A 249 -5.28 -16.95 -13.53
N ALA A 250 -5.94 -17.02 -14.68
CA ALA A 250 -7.40 -17.05 -14.76
C ALA A 250 -7.98 -18.31 -14.10
N LYS A 251 -7.42 -19.48 -14.41
CA LYS A 251 -7.85 -20.76 -13.83
C LYS A 251 -7.56 -20.85 -12.31
N LYS A 252 -6.41 -20.36 -11.88
CA LYS A 252 -6.08 -20.23 -10.46
C LYS A 252 -7.11 -19.40 -9.69
N LYS A 253 -7.50 -18.24 -10.22
CA LYS A 253 -8.54 -17.36 -9.63
C LYS A 253 -9.93 -17.95 -9.67
N ALA A 254 -10.24 -18.72 -10.70
CA ALA A 254 -11.53 -19.39 -10.85
C ALA A 254 -11.64 -20.71 -10.06
N ALA A 255 -10.55 -21.17 -9.44
CA ALA A 255 -10.43 -22.51 -8.87
C ALA A 255 -10.79 -23.63 -9.88
N ASP A 256 -10.44 -23.43 -11.17
CA ASP A 256 -10.70 -24.34 -12.28
C ASP A 256 -9.39 -24.99 -12.74
N LEU A 257 -8.79 -25.77 -11.83
CA LEU A 257 -7.53 -26.49 -12.07
C LEU A 257 -7.76 -28.01 -11.95
N PRO A 258 -6.94 -28.83 -12.65
CA PRO A 258 -7.08 -30.29 -12.63
C PRO A 258 -6.95 -30.90 -11.23
N ASP A 259 -7.47 -32.12 -11.07
CA ASP A 259 -7.26 -32.92 -9.89
C ASP A 259 -5.75 -33.07 -9.59
N GLY A 260 -5.40 -32.99 -8.30
CA GLY A 260 -3.99 -33.00 -7.88
C GLY A 260 -3.35 -31.65 -7.68
N TYR A 261 -3.91 -30.56 -8.25
CA TYR A 261 -3.39 -29.19 -8.10
C TYR A 261 -3.16 -28.82 -6.62
N GLU A 262 -4.12 -29.11 -5.76
CA GLU A 262 -4.04 -28.75 -4.35
C GLU A 262 -2.81 -29.38 -3.68
N ARG A 263 -2.65 -30.68 -3.84
CA ARG A 263 -1.56 -31.44 -3.20
C ARG A 263 -0.19 -31.19 -3.86
N GLU A 264 -0.17 -31.05 -5.21
CA GLU A 264 1.10 -31.04 -5.94
C GLU A 264 1.70 -29.64 -6.12
N LEU A 265 0.86 -28.60 -6.13
CA LEU A 265 1.29 -27.24 -6.36
C LEU A 265 0.91 -26.27 -5.25
N LEU A 266 -0.35 -26.31 -4.78
CA LEU A 266 -0.84 -25.34 -3.80
C LEU A 266 -0.23 -25.59 -2.41
N GLU A 267 -0.26 -26.81 -1.90
CA GLU A 267 0.33 -27.13 -0.59
C GLU A 267 1.83 -26.77 -0.51
N PRO A 268 2.69 -27.15 -1.48
CA PRO A 268 4.09 -26.71 -1.48
C PRO A 268 4.27 -25.19 -1.55
N PHE A 269 3.42 -24.46 -2.28
CA PHE A 269 3.44 -23.01 -2.32
C PHE A 269 3.09 -22.41 -0.95
N LEU A 270 2.06 -22.94 -0.27
CA LEU A 270 1.64 -22.48 1.06
C LEU A 270 2.73 -22.74 2.10
N GLU A 271 3.38 -23.91 2.06
CA GLU A 271 4.52 -24.23 2.93
C GLU A 271 5.68 -23.24 2.73
N ASN A 272 5.99 -22.91 1.48
CA ASN A 272 7.02 -21.92 1.17
C ASN A 272 6.61 -20.51 1.65
N ALA A 273 5.35 -20.13 1.47
CA ALA A 273 4.82 -18.84 1.96
C ALA A 273 4.96 -18.72 3.49
N ALA A 274 4.56 -19.74 4.22
CA ALA A 274 4.69 -19.76 5.68
C ALA A 274 6.16 -19.75 6.15
N LEU A 275 7.06 -20.40 5.40
CA LEU A 275 8.49 -20.35 5.64
C LEU A 275 9.05 -18.93 5.43
N GLU A 276 8.65 -18.25 4.35
CA GLU A 276 9.09 -16.87 4.07
C GLU A 276 8.59 -15.88 5.14
N VAL A 277 7.34 -16.05 5.62
CA VAL A 277 6.82 -15.27 6.76
C VAL A 277 7.67 -15.52 8.02
N THR A 278 7.96 -16.80 8.31
CA THR A 278 8.79 -17.17 9.47
C THR A 278 10.19 -16.56 9.38
N ARG A 279 10.82 -16.62 8.21
CA ARG A 279 12.14 -16.00 7.97
C ARG A 279 12.12 -14.49 8.18
N ALA A 280 11.10 -13.80 7.68
CA ALA A 280 10.96 -12.37 7.86
C ALA A 280 10.86 -11.99 9.35
N ILE A 281 10.08 -12.74 10.12
CA ILE A 281 9.95 -12.56 11.58
C ILE A 281 11.29 -12.79 12.28
N GLN A 282 12.04 -13.82 11.91
CA GLN A 282 13.37 -14.09 12.46
C GLN A 282 14.34 -12.94 12.17
N PHE A 283 14.31 -12.39 10.95
CA PHE A 283 15.11 -11.20 10.62
C PHE A 283 14.72 -9.99 11.46
N PHE A 284 13.42 -9.76 11.65
CA PHE A 284 12.94 -8.69 12.53
C PHE A 284 13.52 -8.84 13.95
N PHE A 285 13.41 -10.02 14.56
CA PHE A 285 13.96 -10.27 15.92
C PHE A 285 15.48 -10.15 16.02
N THR A 286 16.21 -10.48 14.95
CA THR A 286 17.68 -10.38 14.97
C THR A 286 18.20 -8.99 14.65
N SER A 287 17.42 -8.15 13.98
CA SER A 287 17.82 -6.81 13.53
C SER A 287 17.27 -5.67 14.39
N THR A 288 16.40 -5.98 15.35
CA THR A 288 15.75 -5.00 16.22
C THR A 288 15.79 -5.46 17.68
N PRO A 289 15.54 -4.57 18.67
CA PRO A 289 15.49 -4.96 20.08
C PRO A 289 14.19 -5.72 20.46
N TYR A 290 13.27 -5.89 19.56
CA TYR A 290 11.98 -6.54 19.83
C TYR A 290 12.10 -8.06 19.78
N THR A 291 11.35 -8.77 20.64
CA THR A 291 11.43 -10.23 20.81
C THR A 291 10.10 -10.96 20.58
N HIS A 292 9.03 -10.24 20.29
CA HIS A 292 7.69 -10.80 20.05
C HIS A 292 6.92 -10.00 19.01
N ILE A 293 5.89 -10.62 18.48
CA ILE A 293 4.84 -10.05 17.65
C ILE A 293 3.51 -10.54 18.20
N ASP A 294 2.56 -9.65 18.43
CA ASP A 294 1.26 -9.99 19.01
C ASP A 294 0.27 -10.50 17.96
N GLN A 295 0.33 -9.94 16.75
CA GLN A 295 -0.61 -10.23 15.67
C GLN A 295 0.07 -10.17 14.31
N ILE A 296 -0.26 -11.13 13.44
CA ILE A 296 0.07 -11.07 12.01
C ILE A 296 -1.19 -10.73 11.23
N PHE A 297 -1.07 -9.73 10.37
CA PHE A 297 -2.06 -9.41 9.35
C PHE A 297 -1.56 -9.80 7.97
N LEU A 298 -2.38 -10.53 7.22
CA LEU A 298 -2.14 -10.86 5.81
C LEU A 298 -2.99 -9.96 4.92
N ALA A 299 -2.36 -9.34 3.95
CA ALA A 299 -2.98 -8.51 2.91
C ALA A 299 -2.42 -8.88 1.53
N GLY A 300 -2.91 -8.21 0.48
CA GLY A 300 -2.52 -8.51 -0.90
C GLY A 300 -3.38 -9.62 -1.53
N GLY A 301 -3.15 -9.85 -2.81
CA GLY A 301 -3.95 -10.79 -3.59
C GLY A 301 -3.81 -12.26 -3.17
N CYS A 302 -2.68 -12.63 -2.56
CA CYS A 302 -2.44 -13.99 -2.09
C CYS A 302 -3.00 -14.27 -0.69
N ALA A 303 -3.37 -13.25 0.07
CA ALA A 303 -3.89 -13.43 1.43
C ALA A 303 -5.21 -14.22 1.49
N VAL A 304 -5.95 -14.27 0.37
CA VAL A 304 -7.23 -15.00 0.27
C VAL A 304 -7.07 -16.45 -0.20
N ILE A 305 -5.84 -16.91 -0.46
CA ILE A 305 -5.58 -18.31 -0.86
C ILE A 305 -5.97 -19.22 0.32
N PRO A 306 -6.85 -20.21 0.10
CA PRO A 306 -7.27 -21.13 1.16
C PRO A 306 -6.08 -21.83 1.82
N GLY A 307 -6.07 -21.92 3.16
CA GLY A 307 -4.99 -22.54 3.93
C GLY A 307 -3.83 -21.60 4.31
N MET A 308 -3.75 -20.40 3.70
CA MET A 308 -2.63 -19.47 3.96
C MET A 308 -2.61 -19.00 5.43
N VAL A 309 -3.73 -18.59 5.97
CA VAL A 309 -3.85 -18.08 7.35
C VAL A 309 -3.51 -19.17 8.35
N GLU A 310 -4.11 -20.34 8.16
CA GLU A 310 -3.97 -21.50 9.05
C GLU A 310 -2.51 -21.94 9.13
N LEU A 311 -1.86 -22.05 7.98
CA LEU A 311 -0.48 -22.52 7.92
C LEU A 311 0.52 -21.50 8.48
N VAL A 312 0.32 -20.21 8.19
CA VAL A 312 1.14 -19.15 8.78
C VAL A 312 0.98 -19.11 10.29
N ALA A 313 -0.26 -19.19 10.81
CA ALA A 313 -0.52 -19.24 12.27
C ALA A 313 0.11 -20.48 12.91
N GLU A 314 0.01 -21.64 12.26
CA GLU A 314 0.59 -22.86 12.75
C GLU A 314 2.12 -22.82 12.83
N ARG A 315 2.78 -22.30 11.78
CA ARG A 315 4.25 -22.23 11.69
C ARG A 315 4.84 -21.17 12.61
N THR A 316 4.20 -20.02 12.71
CA THR A 316 4.72 -18.91 13.52
C THR A 316 4.31 -18.97 14.98
N LYS A 317 3.22 -19.70 15.31
CA LYS A 317 2.54 -19.69 16.60
C LYS A 317 2.01 -18.32 17.01
N ILE A 318 1.79 -17.43 16.04
CA ILE A 318 1.27 -16.08 16.24
C ILE A 318 -0.14 -16.02 15.65
N SER A 319 -1.05 -15.33 16.35
CA SER A 319 -2.40 -15.09 15.85
C SER A 319 -2.33 -14.42 14.47
N THR A 320 -2.94 -15.02 13.46
CA THR A 320 -2.90 -14.56 12.07
C THR A 320 -4.30 -14.36 11.53
N SER A 321 -4.51 -13.28 10.81
CA SER A 321 -5.79 -13.01 10.14
C SER A 321 -5.62 -12.23 8.85
N VAL A 322 -6.56 -12.42 7.92
CA VAL A 322 -6.64 -11.59 6.71
C VAL A 322 -7.28 -10.27 7.04
N VAL A 323 -6.71 -9.17 6.53
CA VAL A 323 -7.28 -7.85 6.73
C VAL A 323 -8.19 -7.43 5.58
N SER A 324 -9.24 -6.70 5.93
CA SER A 324 -10.03 -5.91 4.99
C SER A 324 -9.90 -4.45 5.34
N PRO A 325 -9.37 -3.60 4.46
CA PRO A 325 -9.25 -2.16 4.73
C PRO A 325 -10.61 -1.48 4.90
N PHE A 326 -11.68 -2.13 4.48
CA PHE A 326 -13.06 -1.63 4.54
C PHE A 326 -13.80 -2.06 5.81
N LYS A 327 -13.14 -2.79 6.73
CA LYS A 327 -13.75 -3.21 7.99
C LYS A 327 -14.23 -1.99 8.78
N GLY A 328 -15.50 -2.01 9.21
CA GLY A 328 -16.12 -0.90 9.94
C GLY A 328 -16.47 0.32 9.07
N MET A 329 -16.36 0.25 7.75
CA MET A 329 -16.89 1.28 6.85
C MET A 329 -18.33 0.97 6.46
N GLN A 330 -19.12 2.03 6.24
CA GLN A 330 -20.40 1.88 5.54
C GLN A 330 -20.16 1.55 4.06
N LEU A 331 -21.10 0.85 3.45
CA LEU A 331 -21.02 0.50 2.03
C LEU A 331 -22.11 1.25 1.25
N ALA A 332 -21.74 1.85 0.12
CA ALA A 332 -22.73 2.41 -0.81
C ALA A 332 -23.53 1.27 -1.46
N SER A 333 -24.77 1.55 -1.84
CA SER A 333 -25.68 0.58 -2.48
C SER A 333 -25.16 -0.02 -3.79
N SER A 334 -24.20 0.65 -4.42
CA SER A 334 -23.51 0.17 -5.64
C SER A 334 -22.43 -0.86 -5.37
N VAL A 335 -21.98 -1.02 -4.12
CA VAL A 335 -20.91 -1.94 -3.74
C VAL A 335 -21.45 -3.37 -3.68
N ARG A 336 -20.82 -4.26 -4.43
CA ARG A 336 -21.14 -5.70 -4.44
C ARG A 336 -20.38 -6.40 -3.30
N GLU A 337 -21.04 -6.63 -2.17
CA GLU A 337 -20.40 -7.19 -0.98
C GLU A 337 -19.70 -8.54 -1.22
N LYS A 338 -20.27 -9.45 -2.01
CA LYS A 338 -19.66 -10.75 -2.29
C LYS A 338 -18.31 -10.59 -2.99
N GLN A 339 -18.23 -9.70 -3.98
CA GLN A 339 -16.99 -9.38 -4.68
C GLN A 339 -15.99 -8.69 -3.73
N LEU A 340 -16.48 -7.71 -2.95
CA LEU A 340 -15.65 -6.99 -1.99
C LEU A 340 -14.98 -7.95 -1.00
N ARG A 341 -15.73 -8.88 -0.41
CA ARG A 341 -15.20 -9.84 0.56
C ARG A 341 -14.08 -10.71 -0.03
N ALA A 342 -14.20 -11.09 -1.29
CA ALA A 342 -13.21 -11.92 -1.97
C ALA A 342 -11.92 -11.15 -2.33
N GLU A 343 -12.02 -9.85 -2.57
CA GLU A 343 -10.91 -9.04 -3.11
C GLU A 343 -10.35 -8.03 -2.10
N ALA A 344 -11.06 -7.75 -1.00
CA ALA A 344 -10.76 -6.66 -0.06
C ALA A 344 -9.30 -6.59 0.39
N PRO A 345 -8.60 -7.68 0.72
CA PRO A 345 -7.22 -7.61 1.18
C PRO A 345 -6.25 -7.03 0.16
N SER A 346 -6.60 -7.10 -1.12
CA SER A 346 -5.77 -6.56 -2.21
C SER A 346 -5.89 -5.05 -2.40
N TYR A 347 -6.85 -4.39 -1.72
CA TYR A 347 -7.10 -2.94 -1.86
C TYR A 347 -6.49 -2.11 -0.73
N LEU A 348 -5.59 -2.67 0.08
CA LEU A 348 -5.05 -1.98 1.25
C LEU A 348 -4.40 -0.65 0.87
N VAL A 349 -3.50 -0.65 -0.12
CA VAL A 349 -2.82 0.55 -0.63
C VAL A 349 -3.82 1.53 -1.24
N ALA A 350 -4.68 1.08 -2.16
CA ALA A 350 -5.67 1.95 -2.80
C ALA A 350 -6.62 2.60 -1.78
N CYS A 351 -6.98 1.88 -0.70
CA CYS A 351 -7.79 2.41 0.38
C CYS A 351 -7.04 3.51 1.15
N GLY A 352 -5.79 3.27 1.52
CA GLY A 352 -4.95 4.27 2.21
C GLY A 352 -4.74 5.52 1.36
N LEU A 353 -4.47 5.36 0.06
CA LEU A 353 -4.38 6.48 -0.88
C LEU A 353 -5.69 7.29 -0.94
N ALA A 354 -6.85 6.62 -0.96
CA ALA A 354 -8.15 7.30 -0.93
C ALA A 354 -8.39 8.05 0.39
N MET A 355 -7.80 7.60 1.48
CA MET A 355 -7.90 8.24 2.80
C MET A 355 -7.16 9.58 2.86
N ARG A 356 -6.20 9.85 1.96
CA ARG A 356 -5.52 11.16 1.83
C ARG A 356 -6.49 12.33 1.60
N ARG A 357 -7.70 12.04 1.15
CA ARG A 357 -8.79 13.02 1.07
C ARG A 357 -9.12 13.68 2.43
N PHE A 358 -8.89 12.97 3.51
CA PHE A 358 -9.31 13.36 4.85
C PHE A 358 -8.16 13.91 5.70
N ASP A 359 -6.95 13.97 5.14
CA ASP A 359 -5.81 14.64 5.76
C ASP A 359 -6.12 16.14 5.91
N ARG A 360 -5.74 16.71 7.05
CA ARG A 360 -6.03 18.10 7.42
C ARG A 360 -4.78 18.95 7.28
#